data_96d837e1b88888369ded58f5555f1d74
#
_entry.id   96d837e1b88888369ded58f5555f1d74
#
_cell.length_a   1.000
_cell.length_b   1.000
_cell.length_c   1.000
_cell.angle_alpha   90.00
_cell.angle_beta   90.00
_cell.angle_gamma   90.00
#
_symmetry.space_group_name_H-M   'P 1'
#
loop_
_entity.id
_entity.type
_entity.pdbx_description
1 polymer ?
#
loop_
_entity_poly.entity_id
_entity_poly.type
_entity_poly.pdbx_seq_one_letter_code
_entity_poly.pdbx_strand_id
1 'polypeptide(L)'
;QLVMLSATISGAEKLASWVGTIKNKPCHLIPTPFRPVPLHHYIFHNNHASGKSLHCIKDNTSWNERVWTDISADIKKKRKGKSRKNVDLNQLFECIDYCKVNDIMPVNVFLLNRSLAEIIAKKIPFNLNDHNETSQVIKLWNTHLLKYRDIYEKTDQWEFILDLVKKGVGVHHSGIIPILKEM
;
A
#
# COMPACT_ATOMS: atom_id res chain seq x y z
N GLN A 1 19.94 -15.25 26.79
CA GLN A 1 19.23 -15.85 25.64
C GLN A 1 18.98 -14.77 24.59
N LEU A 2 19.23 -15.08 23.32
CA LEU A 2 18.98 -14.19 22.17
C LEU A 2 17.93 -14.85 21.28
N VAL A 3 16.82 -14.12 21.00
CA VAL A 3 15.78 -14.52 20.05
C VAL A 3 15.68 -13.43 19.00
N MET A 4 15.76 -13.81 17.72
CA MET A 4 15.67 -12.88 16.59
C MET A 4 14.50 -13.30 15.70
N LEU A 5 13.65 -12.36 15.36
CA LEU A 5 12.50 -12.55 14.48
C LEU A 5 12.63 -11.64 13.26
N SER A 6 12.37 -12.17 12.08
CA SER A 6 12.38 -11.40 10.85
C SER A 6 11.31 -11.94 9.89
N ALA A 7 10.60 -11.05 9.22
CA ALA A 7 9.61 -11.44 8.22
C ALA A 7 10.28 -11.92 6.91
N THR A 8 11.40 -11.28 6.51
CA THR A 8 12.13 -11.61 5.29
C THR A 8 13.62 -11.37 5.50
N ILE A 9 14.43 -12.39 5.27
CA ILE A 9 15.87 -12.28 5.31
C ILE A 9 16.49 -13.19 4.24
N SER A 10 17.43 -12.69 3.46
CA SER A 10 18.25 -13.50 2.57
C SER A 10 19.49 -13.99 3.31
N GLY A 11 19.86 -15.26 3.13
CA GLY A 11 21.06 -15.83 3.77
C GLY A 11 20.91 -16.00 5.29
N ALA A 12 19.73 -16.40 5.76
CA ALA A 12 19.44 -16.63 7.18
C ALA A 12 20.40 -17.62 7.83
N GLU A 13 20.84 -18.65 7.08
CA GLU A 13 21.82 -19.65 7.52
C GLU A 13 23.17 -19.00 7.85
N LYS A 14 23.62 -18.05 7.02
CA LYS A 14 24.87 -17.32 7.25
C LYS A 14 24.78 -16.46 8.50
N LEU A 15 23.65 -15.80 8.71
CA LEU A 15 23.40 -15.00 9.91
C LEU A 15 23.38 -15.89 11.16
N ALA A 16 22.69 -17.02 11.13
CA ALA A 16 22.62 -17.96 12.24
C ALA A 16 24.01 -18.53 12.59
N SER A 17 24.80 -18.92 11.57
CA SER A 17 26.16 -19.38 11.74
C SER A 17 27.06 -18.30 12.35
N TRP A 18 27.00 -17.07 11.86
CA TRP A 18 27.76 -15.95 12.39
C TRP A 18 27.43 -15.65 13.86
N VAL A 19 26.14 -15.64 14.22
CA VAL A 19 25.68 -15.44 15.61
C VAL A 19 26.17 -16.58 16.50
N GLY A 20 26.07 -17.83 16.04
CA GLY A 20 26.55 -19.01 16.74
C GLY A 20 28.03 -18.92 17.05
N THR A 21 28.84 -18.49 16.08
CA THR A 21 30.27 -18.28 16.23
C THR A 21 30.60 -17.22 17.26
N ILE A 22 29.98 -16.03 17.19
CA ILE A 22 30.21 -14.92 18.13
C ILE A 22 29.82 -15.31 19.57
N LYS A 23 28.70 -16.01 19.71
CA LYS A 23 28.17 -16.40 21.03
C LYS A 23 28.83 -17.70 21.56
N ASN A 24 29.58 -18.38 20.75
CA ASN A 24 30.12 -19.72 21.05
C ASN A 24 29.05 -20.68 21.55
N LYS A 25 27.86 -20.66 20.90
CA LYS A 25 26.69 -21.46 21.23
C LYS A 25 25.93 -21.85 19.97
N PRO A 26 25.20 -22.97 19.98
CA PRO A 26 24.32 -23.31 18.87
C PRO A 26 23.29 -22.21 18.62
N CYS A 27 23.11 -21.83 17.35
CA CYS A 27 22.04 -20.95 16.91
C CYS A 27 21.08 -21.75 16.03
N HIS A 28 19.85 -21.93 16.50
CA HIS A 28 18.83 -22.69 15.78
C HIS A 28 18.09 -21.75 14.83
N LEU A 29 17.99 -22.13 13.57
CA LEU A 29 17.19 -21.44 12.55
C LEU A 29 15.89 -22.19 12.33
N ILE A 30 14.77 -21.48 12.47
CA ILE A 30 13.42 -22.02 12.24
C ILE A 30 12.78 -21.24 11.11
N PRO A 31 12.92 -21.65 9.84
CA PRO A 31 12.31 -20.97 8.71
C PRO A 31 10.87 -21.42 8.49
N THR A 32 10.04 -20.50 8.05
CA THR A 32 8.70 -20.82 7.51
C THR A 32 8.76 -20.65 5.97
N PRO A 33 8.87 -21.74 5.20
CA PRO A 33 9.15 -21.68 3.76
C PRO A 33 7.93 -21.31 2.91
N PHE A 34 6.75 -21.22 3.50
CA PHE A 34 5.51 -20.90 2.79
C PHE A 34 4.85 -19.63 3.33
N ARG A 35 4.09 -18.96 2.48
CA ARG A 35 3.19 -17.88 2.87
C ARG A 35 1.78 -18.40 3.04
N PRO A 36 1.11 -18.18 4.19
CA PRO A 36 -0.30 -18.55 4.37
C PRO A 36 -1.20 -17.87 3.32
N VAL A 37 -0.88 -16.60 3.01
CA VAL A 37 -1.55 -15.87 1.92
C VAL A 37 -0.58 -15.76 0.74
N PRO A 38 -0.94 -16.27 -0.44
CA PRO A 38 -0.13 -16.17 -1.64
C PRO A 38 0.18 -14.71 -2.00
N LEU A 39 1.38 -14.45 -2.51
CA LEU A 39 1.79 -13.14 -2.99
C LEU A 39 1.96 -13.17 -4.50
N HIS A 40 1.10 -12.42 -5.18
CA HIS A 40 1.18 -12.20 -6.61
C HIS A 40 1.60 -10.77 -6.90
N HIS A 41 2.40 -10.57 -7.94
CA HIS A 41 2.87 -9.25 -8.36
C HIS A 41 2.25 -8.88 -9.69
N TYR A 42 1.68 -7.70 -9.77
CA TYR A 42 1.01 -7.20 -10.97
C TYR A 42 1.57 -5.86 -11.40
N ILE A 43 1.43 -5.55 -12.69
CA ILE A 43 1.61 -4.21 -13.24
C ILE A 43 0.27 -3.74 -13.78
N PHE A 44 -0.19 -2.57 -13.36
CA PHE A 44 -1.32 -1.90 -13.98
C PHE A 44 -0.86 -1.20 -15.26
N HIS A 45 -1.33 -1.67 -16.39
CA HIS A 45 -0.89 -1.17 -17.69
C HIS A 45 -2.03 -1.14 -18.70
N ASN A 46 -2.00 -0.14 -19.59
CA ASN A 46 -2.92 -0.06 -20.72
C ASN A 46 -2.31 -0.80 -21.91
N ASN A 47 -2.80 -1.98 -22.18
CA ASN A 47 -2.44 -2.78 -23.35
C ASN A 47 -3.46 -2.54 -24.47
N HIS A 48 -2.98 -2.38 -25.70
CA HIS A 48 -3.84 -2.17 -26.88
C HIS A 48 -4.85 -3.30 -27.11
N ALA A 49 -4.53 -4.52 -26.67
CA ALA A 49 -5.39 -5.70 -26.87
C ALA A 49 -6.42 -5.91 -25.74
N SER A 50 -6.08 -5.61 -24.49
CA SER A 50 -6.91 -5.89 -23.29
C SER A 50 -7.37 -4.64 -22.55
N GLY A 51 -7.01 -3.45 -23.05
CA GLY A 51 -7.30 -2.20 -22.34
C GLY A 51 -6.46 -2.03 -21.05
N LYS A 52 -6.97 -1.23 -20.14
CA LYS A 52 -6.34 -0.98 -18.82
C LYS A 52 -6.66 -2.13 -17.89
N SER A 53 -5.65 -2.85 -17.43
CA SER A 53 -5.81 -4.01 -16.54
C SER A 53 -4.56 -4.32 -15.72
N LEU A 54 -4.73 -5.19 -14.71
CA LEU A 54 -3.64 -5.75 -13.92
C LEU A 54 -3.06 -6.97 -14.65
N HIS A 55 -1.77 -6.92 -14.96
CA HIS A 55 -1.04 -8.00 -15.61
C HIS A 55 -0.14 -8.69 -14.59
N CYS A 56 -0.37 -9.97 -14.32
CA CYS A 56 0.47 -10.75 -13.40
C CYS A 56 1.86 -10.96 -13.99
N ILE A 57 2.88 -10.42 -13.33
CA ILE A 57 4.29 -10.58 -13.70
C ILE A 57 5.00 -11.64 -12.88
N LYS A 58 4.49 -11.94 -11.70
CA LYS A 58 5.01 -13.00 -10.83
C LYS A 58 3.87 -13.57 -9.98
N ASP A 59 3.68 -14.85 -10.04
CA ASP A 59 2.88 -15.60 -9.07
C ASP A 59 3.76 -16.09 -7.91
N ASN A 60 3.20 -16.94 -7.05
CA ASN A 60 3.92 -17.48 -5.89
C ASN A 60 5.22 -18.22 -6.26
N THR A 61 5.31 -18.78 -7.45
CA THR A 61 6.31 -19.76 -7.84
C THR A 61 7.17 -19.32 -9.01
N SER A 62 6.59 -18.61 -9.97
CA SER A 62 7.23 -18.33 -11.24
C SER A 62 7.14 -16.87 -11.67
N TRP A 63 8.15 -16.45 -12.39
CA TRP A 63 8.22 -15.15 -13.05
C TRP A 63 7.69 -15.25 -14.48
N ASN A 64 6.76 -14.37 -14.86
CA ASN A 64 6.23 -14.33 -16.22
C ASN A 64 7.07 -13.40 -17.12
N GLU A 65 8.15 -13.96 -17.64
CA GLU A 65 9.14 -13.23 -18.46
C GLU A 65 8.51 -12.59 -19.69
N ARG A 66 7.56 -13.27 -20.32
CA ARG A 66 6.88 -12.78 -21.52
C ARG A 66 6.09 -11.49 -21.23
N VAL A 67 5.24 -11.53 -20.22
CA VAL A 67 4.43 -10.35 -19.82
C VAL A 67 5.33 -9.18 -19.42
N TRP A 68 6.39 -9.45 -18.63
CA TRP A 68 7.35 -8.42 -18.25
C TRP A 68 8.05 -7.80 -19.45
N THR A 69 8.50 -8.61 -20.40
CA THR A 69 9.21 -8.13 -21.60
C THR A 69 8.31 -7.27 -22.48
N ASP A 70 7.08 -7.72 -22.72
CA ASP A 70 6.10 -7.00 -23.56
C ASP A 70 5.75 -5.63 -22.94
N ILE A 71 5.41 -5.59 -21.65
CA ILE A 71 5.08 -4.35 -20.95
C ILE A 71 6.30 -3.42 -20.87
N SER A 72 7.49 -3.95 -20.57
CA SER A 72 8.72 -3.17 -20.50
C SER A 72 9.07 -2.52 -21.85
N ALA A 73 8.88 -3.23 -22.95
CA ALA A 73 9.09 -2.71 -24.29
C ALA A 73 8.11 -1.56 -24.63
N ASP A 74 6.83 -1.73 -24.27
CA ASP A 74 5.80 -0.70 -24.49
C ASP A 74 6.07 0.56 -23.65
N ILE A 75 6.42 0.40 -22.38
CA ILE A 75 6.82 1.51 -21.49
C ILE A 75 8.03 2.27 -22.05
N LYS A 76 9.05 1.55 -22.55
CA LYS A 76 10.23 2.16 -23.16
C LYS A 76 9.88 2.97 -24.42
N LYS A 77 8.98 2.45 -25.25
CA LYS A 77 8.49 3.17 -26.46
C LYS A 77 7.77 4.47 -26.08
N LYS A 78 6.87 4.41 -25.10
CA LYS A 78 6.09 5.58 -24.64
C LYS A 78 6.94 6.63 -23.91
N ARG A 79 8.11 6.24 -23.37
CA ARG A 79 9.02 7.14 -22.63
C ARG A 79 9.99 7.95 -23.48
N LYS A 80 10.14 7.70 -24.77
CA LYS A 80 11.01 8.50 -25.64
C LYS A 80 10.55 9.96 -25.61
N GLY A 81 11.29 10.83 -24.91
CA GLY A 81 11.07 12.29 -24.85
C GLY A 81 10.36 12.84 -23.61
N LYS A 82 9.98 12.05 -22.61
CA LYS A 82 9.34 12.55 -21.39
C LYS A 82 10.27 12.50 -20.18
N SER A 83 10.38 13.64 -19.48
CA SER A 83 11.13 13.74 -18.21
C SER A 83 10.44 12.94 -17.08
N ARG A 84 11.26 12.32 -16.19
CA ARG A 84 10.84 11.43 -15.11
C ARG A 84 10.21 12.11 -13.88
N LYS A 85 9.80 13.37 -13.94
CA LYS A 85 9.66 14.20 -12.72
C LYS A 85 8.38 14.05 -11.92
N ASN A 86 7.30 13.44 -12.43
CA ASN A 86 6.03 13.40 -11.68
C ASN A 86 5.39 12.00 -11.71
N VAL A 87 4.75 11.63 -10.59
CA VAL A 87 3.82 10.50 -10.53
C VAL A 87 2.63 10.82 -11.43
N ASP A 88 2.27 9.90 -12.31
CA ASP A 88 1.07 10.05 -13.12
C ASP A 88 -0.16 9.74 -12.24
N LEU A 89 -0.76 10.82 -11.70
CA LEU A 89 -1.91 10.71 -10.81
C LEU A 89 -3.12 10.09 -11.52
N ASN A 90 -3.28 10.35 -12.81
CA ASN A 90 -4.40 9.79 -13.56
C ASN A 90 -4.29 8.28 -13.64
N GLN A 91 -3.10 7.75 -13.92
CA GLN A 91 -2.87 6.31 -13.95
C GLN A 91 -3.08 5.67 -12.56
N LEU A 92 -2.69 6.34 -11.49
CA LEU A 92 -2.95 5.86 -10.13
C LEU A 92 -4.45 5.81 -9.83
N PHE A 93 -5.19 6.86 -10.14
CA PHE A 93 -6.64 6.90 -9.90
C PHE A 93 -7.38 5.88 -10.76
N GLU A 94 -6.98 5.69 -12.00
CA GLU A 94 -7.50 4.63 -12.89
C GLU A 94 -7.22 3.23 -12.31
N CYS A 95 -6.06 3.01 -11.70
CA CYS A 95 -5.74 1.75 -11.04
C CYS A 95 -6.64 1.51 -9.81
N ILE A 96 -6.87 2.53 -8.99
CA ILE A 96 -7.76 2.43 -7.82
C ILE A 96 -9.20 2.17 -8.25
N ASP A 97 -9.69 2.89 -9.27
CA ASP A 97 -11.02 2.68 -9.83
C ASP A 97 -11.18 1.27 -10.42
N TYR A 98 -10.18 0.80 -11.15
CA TYR A 98 -10.12 -0.58 -11.63
C TYR A 98 -10.24 -1.60 -10.47
N CYS A 99 -9.50 -1.38 -9.37
CA CYS A 99 -9.58 -2.25 -8.21
C CYS A 99 -10.98 -2.24 -7.57
N LYS A 100 -11.62 -1.06 -7.50
CA LYS A 100 -12.98 -0.93 -7.00
C LYS A 100 -13.99 -1.69 -7.86
N VAL A 101 -13.94 -1.49 -9.18
CA VAL A 101 -14.88 -2.12 -10.14
C VAL A 101 -14.73 -3.64 -10.17
N ASN A 102 -13.53 -4.16 -9.94
CA ASN A 102 -13.23 -5.60 -9.98
C ASN A 102 -13.22 -6.27 -8.60
N ASP A 103 -13.74 -5.60 -7.57
CA ASP A 103 -13.83 -6.13 -6.20
C ASP A 103 -12.48 -6.54 -5.60
N ILE A 104 -11.44 -5.75 -5.89
CA ILE A 104 -10.06 -5.93 -5.39
C ILE A 104 -9.77 -4.89 -4.28
N MET A 105 -10.75 -4.63 -3.42
CA MET A 105 -10.60 -3.75 -2.27
C MET A 105 -10.46 -4.57 -0.97
N PRO A 106 -9.83 -4.06 0.08
CA PRO A 106 -9.17 -2.74 0.18
C PRO A 106 -7.78 -2.69 -0.49
N VAL A 107 -7.34 -1.49 -0.86
CA VAL A 107 -6.04 -1.24 -1.51
C VAL A 107 -5.16 -0.34 -0.63
N ASN A 108 -3.89 -0.72 -0.45
CA ASN A 108 -2.88 0.10 0.19
C ASN A 108 -1.95 0.72 -0.84
N VAL A 109 -1.86 2.05 -0.87
CA VAL A 109 -0.94 2.80 -1.74
C VAL A 109 0.27 3.27 -0.94
N PHE A 110 1.45 2.75 -1.24
CA PHE A 110 2.69 3.12 -0.56
C PHE A 110 3.41 4.25 -1.29
N LEU A 111 3.69 5.33 -0.58
CA LEU A 111 4.36 6.52 -1.08
C LEU A 111 5.53 6.88 -0.16
N LEU A 112 6.67 7.28 -0.77
CA LEU A 112 7.88 7.61 -0.01
C LEU A 112 7.90 9.07 0.51
N ASN A 113 6.86 9.85 0.18
CA ASN A 113 6.76 11.26 0.56
C ASN A 113 5.42 11.52 1.26
N ARG A 114 5.45 12.03 2.50
CA ARG A 114 4.27 12.27 3.33
C ARG A 114 3.31 13.29 2.71
N SER A 115 3.84 14.45 2.31
CA SER A 115 3.03 15.52 1.70
C SER A 115 2.39 15.05 0.39
N LEU A 116 3.10 14.23 -0.38
CA LEU A 116 2.54 13.64 -1.60
C LEU A 116 1.40 12.67 -1.29
N ALA A 117 1.50 11.90 -0.19
CA ALA A 117 0.45 11.01 0.25
C ALA A 117 -0.85 11.77 0.58
N GLU A 118 -0.74 12.87 1.35
CA GLU A 118 -1.88 13.72 1.68
C GLU A 118 -2.49 14.39 0.44
N ILE A 119 -1.65 14.92 -0.46
CA ILE A 119 -2.11 15.53 -1.71
C ILE A 119 -2.85 14.52 -2.60
N ILE A 120 -2.32 13.31 -2.73
CA ILE A 120 -2.95 12.25 -3.53
C ILE A 120 -4.28 11.83 -2.91
N ALA A 121 -4.32 11.57 -1.60
CA ALA A 121 -5.53 11.19 -0.90
C ALA A 121 -6.64 12.26 -1.07
N LYS A 122 -6.31 13.54 -0.93
CA LYS A 122 -7.25 14.65 -1.14
C LYS A 122 -7.78 14.72 -2.58
N LYS A 123 -6.94 14.38 -3.55
CA LYS A 123 -7.24 14.49 -4.99
C LYS A 123 -7.99 13.29 -5.57
N ILE A 124 -8.24 12.23 -4.83
CA ILE A 124 -9.05 11.10 -5.32
C ILE A 124 -10.42 11.63 -5.77
N PRO A 125 -10.79 11.44 -7.06
CA PRO A 125 -11.95 12.14 -7.64
C PRO A 125 -13.28 11.46 -7.38
N PHE A 126 -13.30 10.32 -6.70
CA PHE A 126 -14.50 9.52 -6.45
C PHE A 126 -14.58 9.06 -4.99
N ASN A 127 -15.80 8.69 -4.56
CA ASN A 127 -16.02 8.08 -3.26
C ASN A 127 -15.81 6.56 -3.36
N LEU A 128 -15.12 6.02 -2.38
CA LEU A 128 -14.91 4.57 -2.22
C LEU A 128 -16.00 3.96 -1.33
N ASN A 129 -16.49 4.71 -0.35
CA ASN A 129 -17.62 4.34 0.50
C ASN A 129 -18.95 4.54 -0.21
N ASP A 130 -19.91 3.69 0.07
CA ASP A 130 -21.33 3.92 -0.19
C ASP A 130 -21.97 4.80 0.90
N HIS A 131 -23.30 5.04 0.78
CA HIS A 131 -24.06 5.85 1.75
C HIS A 131 -24.11 5.22 3.15
N ASN A 132 -24.26 3.90 3.23
CA ASN A 132 -24.34 3.18 4.50
C ASN A 132 -22.99 3.17 5.19
N GLU A 133 -21.93 2.87 4.47
CA GLU A 133 -20.55 2.89 4.95
C GLU A 133 -20.16 4.28 5.46
N THR A 134 -20.46 5.33 4.69
CA THR A 134 -20.23 6.72 5.11
C THR A 134 -20.94 7.05 6.43
N SER A 135 -22.20 6.61 6.58
CA SER A 135 -22.96 6.83 7.81
C SER A 135 -22.37 6.06 9.01
N GLN A 136 -21.92 4.83 8.79
CA GLN A 136 -21.23 4.04 9.80
C GLN A 136 -19.90 4.67 10.22
N VAL A 137 -19.10 5.14 9.28
CA VAL A 137 -17.83 5.83 9.54
C VAL A 137 -18.05 7.07 10.38
N ILE A 138 -19.06 7.90 10.06
CA ILE A 138 -19.39 9.10 10.85
C ILE A 138 -19.81 8.71 12.28
N LYS A 139 -20.60 7.66 12.43
CA LYS A 139 -21.02 7.16 13.74
C LYS A 139 -19.83 6.69 14.56
N LEU A 140 -18.92 5.91 13.96
CA LEU A 140 -17.69 5.44 14.61
C LEU A 140 -16.79 6.61 14.99
N TRP A 141 -16.57 7.56 14.10
CA TRP A 141 -15.82 8.79 14.35
C TRP A 141 -16.35 9.51 15.60
N ASN A 142 -17.64 9.79 15.63
CA ASN A 142 -18.27 10.47 16.76
C ASN A 142 -18.18 9.66 18.06
N THR A 143 -18.31 8.35 17.99
CA THR A 143 -18.26 7.48 19.19
C THR A 143 -16.85 7.40 19.78
N HIS A 144 -15.83 7.17 18.94
CA HIS A 144 -14.45 6.95 19.41
C HIS A 144 -13.71 8.25 19.70
N LEU A 145 -13.98 9.31 18.95
CA LEU A 145 -13.27 10.58 19.09
C LEU A 145 -13.99 11.64 19.93
N LEU A 146 -15.22 11.38 20.40
CA LEU A 146 -15.98 12.34 21.21
C LEU A 146 -15.19 12.91 22.38
N LYS A 147 -14.49 12.06 23.12
CA LYS A 147 -13.68 12.46 24.29
C LYS A 147 -12.44 13.31 23.96
N TYR A 148 -12.03 13.34 22.70
CA TYR A 148 -10.87 14.09 22.23
C TYR A 148 -11.25 15.33 21.43
N ARG A 149 -12.55 15.54 21.22
CA ARG A 149 -13.09 16.59 20.36
C ARG A 149 -12.62 17.97 20.80
N ASP A 150 -12.76 18.31 22.06
CA ASP A 150 -12.39 19.63 22.57
C ASP A 150 -10.90 19.98 22.36
N ILE A 151 -10.04 18.94 22.27
CA ILE A 151 -8.61 19.08 22.11
C ILE A 151 -8.23 19.24 20.62
N TYR A 152 -8.83 18.42 19.75
CA TYR A 152 -8.35 18.26 18.37
C TYR A 152 -9.29 18.79 17.28
N GLU A 153 -10.55 19.06 17.55
CA GLU A 153 -11.52 19.53 16.56
C GLU A 153 -11.08 20.79 15.79
N LYS A 154 -10.31 21.67 16.46
CA LYS A 154 -9.84 22.91 15.85
C LYS A 154 -8.54 22.73 15.03
N THR A 155 -8.04 21.51 14.91
CA THR A 155 -6.83 21.24 14.11
C THR A 155 -7.18 20.97 12.65
N ASP A 156 -6.37 21.45 11.73
CA ASP A 156 -6.54 21.19 10.29
C ASP A 156 -6.56 19.69 9.97
N GLN A 157 -5.84 18.87 10.76
CA GLN A 157 -5.81 17.42 10.59
C GLN A 157 -7.13 16.76 10.94
N TRP A 158 -7.90 17.28 11.89
CA TRP A 158 -9.20 16.71 12.27
C TRP A 158 -10.17 16.75 11.10
N GLU A 159 -10.36 17.92 10.51
CA GLU A 159 -11.26 18.10 9.36
C GLU A 159 -10.74 17.34 8.15
N PHE A 160 -9.45 17.43 7.86
CA PHE A 160 -8.81 16.74 6.74
C PHE A 160 -9.02 15.21 6.80
N ILE A 161 -8.76 14.57 7.94
CA ILE A 161 -8.93 13.12 8.09
C ILE A 161 -10.40 12.74 8.05
N LEU A 162 -11.28 13.51 8.69
CA LEU A 162 -12.72 13.26 8.64
C LEU A 162 -13.26 13.27 7.20
N ASP A 163 -12.84 14.22 6.40
CA ASP A 163 -13.25 14.29 4.99
C ASP A 163 -12.73 13.12 4.16
N LEU A 164 -11.53 12.65 4.44
CA LEU A 164 -10.98 11.49 3.77
C LEU A 164 -11.71 10.20 4.15
N VAL A 165 -11.94 9.96 5.43
CA VAL A 165 -12.60 8.70 5.87
C VAL A 165 -14.05 8.64 5.40
N LYS A 166 -14.74 9.77 5.28
CA LYS A 166 -16.08 9.83 4.63
C LYS A 166 -16.04 9.33 3.19
N LYS A 167 -14.94 9.57 2.47
CA LYS A 167 -14.73 9.08 1.10
C LYS A 167 -14.26 7.62 1.03
N GLY A 168 -13.98 6.99 2.16
CA GLY A 168 -13.36 5.65 2.22
C GLY A 168 -11.85 5.66 1.98
N VAL A 169 -11.19 6.79 2.29
CA VAL A 169 -9.75 6.97 2.11
C VAL A 169 -9.10 7.18 3.48
N GLY A 170 -8.05 6.43 3.78
CA GLY A 170 -7.21 6.63 4.95
C GLY A 170 -5.82 7.11 4.55
N VAL A 171 -5.19 7.94 5.39
CA VAL A 171 -3.78 8.30 5.27
C VAL A 171 -3.06 7.93 6.55
N HIS A 172 -1.92 7.24 6.41
CA HIS A 172 -1.13 6.81 7.55
C HIS A 172 0.35 7.18 7.38
N HIS A 173 0.85 8.07 8.22
CA HIS A 173 2.27 8.37 8.36
C HIS A 173 2.55 9.01 9.72
N SER A 174 3.84 9.18 10.07
CA SER A 174 4.25 9.67 11.40
C SER A 174 3.85 11.12 11.71
N GLY A 175 3.42 11.90 10.72
CA GLY A 175 2.95 13.28 10.90
C GLY A 175 1.47 13.42 11.27
N ILE A 176 0.68 12.35 11.19
CA ILE A 176 -0.73 12.36 11.61
C ILE A 176 -0.81 12.20 13.12
N ILE A 177 -1.73 12.95 13.74
CA ILE A 177 -2.05 12.85 15.19
C ILE A 177 -2.36 11.38 15.53
N PRO A 178 -1.70 10.78 16.54
CA PRO A 178 -1.81 9.36 16.83
C PRO A 178 -3.24 8.84 16.91
N ILE A 179 -4.12 9.55 17.61
CA ILE A 179 -5.51 9.12 17.78
C ILE A 179 -6.31 9.10 16.46
N LEU A 180 -5.95 9.93 15.50
CA LEU A 180 -6.59 9.96 14.18
C LEU A 180 -6.08 8.85 13.25
N LYS A 181 -4.93 8.22 13.58
CA LYS A 181 -4.40 7.08 12.83
C LYS A 181 -5.03 5.75 13.24
N GLU A 182 -5.62 5.70 14.42
CA GLU A 182 -6.23 4.49 14.98
C GLU A 182 -7.70 4.31 14.58
N MET A 183 -8.22 5.30 13.82
CA MET A 183 -9.56 5.25 13.22
C MET A 183 -9.56 4.42 11.93
#